data_2486f45f16f8f7ce65c498b42eb0ba00
#
_entry.id   2486f45f16f8f7ce65c498b42eb0ba00
#
_cell.length_a   1.000
_cell.length_b   1.000
_cell.length_c   1.000
_cell.angle_alpha   90.00
_cell.angle_beta   90.00
_cell.angle_gamma   90.00
#
_symmetry.space_group_name_H-M   'P 1'
#
loop_
_entity.id
_entity.type
_entity.pdbx_description
1 polymer ?
#
loop_
_entity_poly.entity_id
_entity_poly.type
_entity_poly.pdbx_seq_one_letter_code
_entity_poly.pdbx_strand_id
1 'polypeptide(L)'
;MIELAPIYFGAMGFQAQAKQCYLLQLRSIVNEPTPGEMEDALDSMSKDLTGAFEDTISRIKSLPKNRAQLGMDVLMWLCHARRVMSTEELSDALAFRKGRGSKLSKYRPSLSMILECCHGLVIPSADTGYIELAHYSIQEYLQSHWPDLFPSFEQQLASTGLGYLMLEEFRRGPEAIETSYQLIKKRLRDFPFASYAAHFWNHHITNVQAAEEIGPILIDSVYDAGAIASSVQIGRFERGFRSIYVDPRECLSRTPMHNAS
;
A
#
# COMPACT_ATOMS: atom_id res chain seq x y z
N MET A 1 8.07 2.14 -21.80
CA MET A 1 6.78 1.58 -22.26
C MET A 1 6.80 0.11 -21.91
N ILE A 2 6.18 -0.26 -20.80
CA ILE A 2 5.94 -1.67 -20.46
C ILE A 2 4.45 -1.86 -20.70
N GLU A 3 4.13 -2.55 -21.78
CA GLU A 3 2.78 -2.98 -22.13
C GLU A 3 2.24 -3.87 -21.01
N LEU A 4 1.23 -3.38 -20.31
CA LEU A 4 0.35 -4.22 -19.52
C LEU A 4 -0.46 -5.07 -20.52
N ALA A 5 -0.18 -6.36 -20.56
CA ALA A 5 -0.90 -7.30 -21.40
C ALA A 5 -2.40 -7.21 -21.11
N PRO A 6 -3.27 -7.10 -22.14
CA PRO A 6 -4.71 -7.17 -21.95
C PRO A 6 -5.08 -8.62 -21.68
N ILE A 7 -5.38 -8.94 -20.42
CA ILE A 7 -5.99 -10.21 -20.07
C ILE A 7 -7.42 -10.19 -20.59
N TYR A 8 -7.71 -11.11 -21.50
CA TYR A 8 -9.00 -11.43 -22.10
C TYR A 8 -10.14 -11.44 -21.06
N PHE A 9 -11.06 -10.49 -21.19
CA PHE A 9 -12.38 -10.56 -20.57
C PHE A 9 -13.46 -10.18 -21.61
N GLY A 10 -13.79 -11.17 -22.46
CA GLY A 10 -15.03 -11.13 -23.25
C GLY A 10 -16.24 -11.45 -22.36
N ALA A 11 -17.42 -11.03 -22.78
CA ALA A 11 -18.79 -11.29 -22.36
C ALA A 11 -19.11 -11.79 -20.92
N MET A 12 -18.24 -12.51 -20.22
CA MET A 12 -18.37 -12.88 -18.80
C MET A 12 -18.20 -11.68 -17.85
N GLY A 13 -17.51 -10.63 -18.28
CA GLY A 13 -17.22 -9.44 -17.45
C GLY A 13 -18.46 -8.64 -17.07
N PHE A 14 -19.40 -8.48 -17.98
CA PHE A 14 -20.61 -7.66 -17.73
C PHE A 14 -21.55 -8.28 -16.68
N GLN A 15 -21.72 -9.60 -16.70
CA GLN A 15 -22.50 -10.30 -15.67
C GLN A 15 -21.80 -10.31 -14.30
N ALA A 16 -20.46 -10.37 -14.29
CA ALA A 16 -19.68 -10.30 -13.06
C ALA A 16 -19.74 -8.91 -12.42
N GLN A 17 -19.68 -7.85 -13.23
CA GLN A 17 -19.81 -6.45 -12.78
C GLN A 17 -21.18 -6.16 -12.15
N ALA A 18 -22.26 -6.56 -12.84
CA ALA A 18 -23.60 -6.42 -12.32
C ALA A 18 -23.76 -7.18 -10.99
N LYS A 19 -23.25 -8.41 -10.91
CA LYS A 19 -23.26 -9.21 -9.70
C LYS A 19 -22.50 -8.54 -8.55
N GLN A 20 -21.35 -7.93 -8.83
CA GLN A 20 -20.56 -7.23 -7.81
C GLN A 20 -21.28 -5.98 -7.29
N CYS A 21 -21.92 -5.20 -8.18
CA CYS A 21 -22.75 -4.06 -7.81
C CYS A 21 -23.89 -4.51 -6.86
N TYR A 22 -24.64 -5.53 -7.24
CA TYR A 22 -25.70 -6.06 -6.40
C TYR A 22 -25.18 -6.61 -5.05
N LEU A 23 -24.03 -7.27 -5.03
CA LEU A 23 -23.44 -7.78 -3.79
C LEU A 23 -23.03 -6.65 -2.83
N LEU A 24 -22.47 -5.55 -3.34
CA LEU A 24 -22.11 -4.39 -2.53
C LEU A 24 -23.36 -3.72 -1.95
N GLN A 25 -24.38 -3.53 -2.78
CA GLN A 25 -25.67 -2.95 -2.38
C GLN A 25 -26.42 -3.85 -1.39
N LEU A 26 -26.50 -5.16 -1.64
CA LEU A 26 -27.13 -6.12 -0.72
C LEU A 26 -26.43 -6.18 0.63
N ARG A 27 -25.08 -6.14 0.65
CA ARG A 27 -24.34 -6.10 1.93
C ARG A 27 -24.66 -4.85 2.74
N SER A 28 -24.93 -3.72 2.10
CA SER A 28 -25.32 -2.53 2.82
C SER A 28 -26.71 -2.65 3.42
N ILE A 29 -27.66 -3.21 2.68
CA ILE A 29 -29.05 -3.40 3.10
C ILE A 29 -29.14 -4.38 4.27
N VAL A 30 -28.42 -5.52 4.18
CA VAL A 30 -28.42 -6.53 5.25
C VAL A 30 -27.84 -6.01 6.58
N ASN A 31 -27.03 -4.95 6.53
CA ASN A 31 -26.44 -4.33 7.73
C ASN A 31 -27.33 -3.23 8.34
N GLU A 32 -28.46 -2.90 7.74
CA GLU A 32 -29.39 -1.94 8.33
C GLU A 32 -30.05 -2.52 9.59
N PRO A 33 -30.22 -1.71 10.67
CA PRO A 33 -30.62 -2.20 11.99
C PRO A 33 -32.09 -2.60 12.06
N THR A 34 -32.97 -2.15 11.15
CA THR A 34 -34.41 -2.45 11.19
C THR A 34 -34.96 -2.84 9.80
N PRO A 35 -36.03 -3.63 9.74
CA PRO A 35 -36.70 -3.97 8.46
C PRO A 35 -37.16 -2.74 7.67
N GLY A 36 -37.62 -1.67 8.32
CA GLY A 36 -38.03 -0.44 7.64
C GLY A 36 -36.87 0.28 6.98
N GLU A 37 -35.73 0.36 7.66
CA GLU A 37 -34.49 0.92 7.09
C GLU A 37 -33.96 0.06 5.93
N MET A 38 -34.18 -1.28 5.99
CA MET A 38 -33.86 -2.16 4.86
C MET A 38 -34.78 -1.89 3.64
N GLU A 39 -36.05 -1.62 3.85
CA GLU A 39 -37.00 -1.26 2.78
C GLU A 39 -36.61 0.09 2.16
N ASP A 40 -36.34 1.11 2.97
CA ASP A 40 -35.90 2.42 2.51
C ASP A 40 -34.56 2.33 1.73
N ALA A 41 -33.62 1.52 2.19
CA ALA A 41 -32.35 1.27 1.52
C ALA A 41 -32.54 0.54 0.17
N LEU A 42 -33.48 -0.40 0.07
CA LEU A 42 -33.87 -1.07 -1.18
C LEU A 42 -34.43 -0.07 -2.20
N ASP A 43 -35.30 0.82 -1.76
CA ASP A 43 -35.95 1.81 -2.64
C ASP A 43 -34.96 2.87 -3.14
N SER A 44 -33.92 3.19 -2.35
CA SER A 44 -32.84 4.13 -2.69
C SER A 44 -31.69 3.50 -3.46
N MET A 45 -31.76 2.21 -3.77
CA MET A 45 -30.64 1.46 -4.37
C MET A 45 -30.18 2.05 -5.71
N SER A 46 -28.88 2.34 -5.82
CA SER A 46 -28.29 2.84 -7.08
C SER A 46 -28.43 1.78 -8.19
N LYS A 47 -28.89 2.24 -9.37
CA LYS A 47 -29.10 1.38 -10.54
C LYS A 47 -27.84 1.17 -11.38
N ASP A 48 -26.79 1.91 -11.10
CA ASP A 48 -25.51 1.80 -11.80
C ASP A 48 -24.36 1.48 -10.85
N LEU A 49 -23.26 1.01 -11.42
CA LEU A 49 -22.09 0.57 -10.68
C LEU A 49 -21.33 1.75 -10.06
N THR A 50 -21.29 2.89 -10.74
CA THR A 50 -20.61 4.11 -10.28
C THR A 50 -21.26 4.65 -9.01
N GLY A 51 -22.59 4.80 -9.02
CA GLY A 51 -23.33 5.24 -7.83
C GLY A 51 -23.15 4.27 -6.65
N ALA A 52 -23.11 2.95 -6.88
CA ALA A 52 -22.86 1.98 -5.81
C ALA A 52 -21.46 2.15 -5.19
N PHE A 53 -20.45 2.51 -5.98
CA PHE A 53 -19.11 2.81 -5.46
C PHE A 53 -19.10 4.13 -4.70
N GLU A 54 -19.76 5.18 -5.21
CA GLU A 54 -19.89 6.47 -4.52
C GLU A 54 -20.57 6.32 -3.15
N ASP A 55 -21.66 5.58 -3.08
CA ASP A 55 -22.38 5.27 -1.84
C ASP A 55 -21.46 4.52 -0.86
N THR A 56 -20.72 3.53 -1.35
CA THR A 56 -19.80 2.76 -0.51
C THR A 56 -18.65 3.61 0.01
N ILE A 57 -18.06 4.47 -0.82
CA ILE A 57 -17.01 5.43 -0.40
C ILE A 57 -17.57 6.42 0.61
N SER A 58 -18.79 6.92 0.42
CA SER A 58 -19.47 7.81 1.37
C SER A 58 -19.64 7.14 2.73
N ARG A 59 -20.02 5.87 2.77
CA ARG A 59 -20.09 5.08 4.02
C ARG A 59 -18.75 4.92 4.69
N ILE A 60 -17.69 4.62 3.93
CA ILE A 60 -16.33 4.55 4.47
C ILE A 60 -15.95 5.90 5.09
N LYS A 61 -16.22 7.03 4.41
CA LYS A 61 -15.94 8.38 4.91
C LYS A 61 -16.78 8.75 6.14
N SER A 62 -17.98 8.18 6.31
CA SER A 62 -18.86 8.41 7.46
C SER A 62 -18.48 7.61 8.71
N LEU A 63 -17.58 6.65 8.61
CA LEU A 63 -17.07 5.91 9.75
C LEU A 63 -16.37 6.84 10.76
N PRO A 64 -16.21 6.43 12.04
CA PRO A 64 -15.39 7.17 12.99
C PRO A 64 -14.01 7.48 12.41
N LYS A 65 -13.51 8.71 12.61
CA LYS A 65 -12.34 9.31 11.94
C LYS A 65 -11.17 8.34 11.68
N ASN A 66 -10.77 7.55 12.68
CA ASN A 66 -9.65 6.62 12.53
C ASN A 66 -9.98 5.41 11.63
N ARG A 67 -11.24 4.99 11.60
CA ARG A 67 -11.69 3.87 10.74
C ARG A 67 -11.90 4.34 9.30
N ALA A 68 -12.50 5.53 9.12
CA ALA A 68 -12.61 6.17 7.81
C ALA A 68 -11.24 6.36 7.16
N GLN A 69 -10.29 6.91 7.91
CA GLN A 69 -8.92 7.09 7.43
C GLN A 69 -8.26 5.76 7.08
N LEU A 70 -8.45 4.70 7.90
CA LEU A 70 -7.92 3.38 7.61
C LEU A 70 -8.48 2.83 6.30
N GLY A 71 -9.79 2.88 6.09
CA GLY A 71 -10.41 2.40 4.86
C GLY A 71 -9.91 3.15 3.62
N MET A 72 -9.84 4.49 3.68
CA MET A 72 -9.32 5.31 2.58
C MET A 72 -7.83 5.04 2.31
N ASP A 73 -7.01 4.86 3.35
CA ASP A 73 -5.59 4.52 3.20
C ASP A 73 -5.39 3.15 2.54
N VAL A 74 -6.19 2.16 2.91
CA VAL A 74 -6.17 0.83 2.28
C VAL A 74 -6.49 0.93 0.79
N LEU A 75 -7.58 1.63 0.43
CA LEU A 75 -7.96 1.81 -0.97
C LEU A 75 -6.87 2.55 -1.77
N MET A 76 -6.28 3.58 -1.19
CA MET A 76 -5.15 4.31 -1.79
C MET A 76 -3.96 3.37 -2.09
N TRP A 77 -3.55 2.56 -1.12
CA TRP A 77 -2.45 1.61 -1.30
C TRP A 77 -2.77 0.58 -2.38
N LEU A 78 -3.94 -0.06 -2.33
CA LEU A 78 -4.31 -1.09 -3.29
C LEU A 78 -4.49 -0.56 -4.71
N CYS A 79 -4.92 0.70 -4.85
CA CYS A 79 -5.09 1.34 -6.15
C CYS A 79 -3.74 1.74 -6.79
N HIS A 80 -2.77 2.19 -6.00
CA HIS A 80 -1.56 2.84 -6.49
C HIS A 80 -0.26 2.07 -6.19
N ALA A 81 -0.31 0.94 -5.48
CA ALA A 81 0.86 0.10 -5.26
C ALA A 81 1.43 -0.41 -6.60
N ARG A 82 2.75 -0.52 -6.67
CA ARG A 82 3.46 -0.96 -7.88
C ARG A 82 3.46 -2.48 -8.08
N ARG A 83 3.07 -3.23 -7.07
CA ARG A 83 2.76 -4.66 -7.11
C ARG A 83 1.71 -5.01 -6.06
N VAL A 84 1.15 -6.17 -6.18
CA VAL A 84 0.27 -6.72 -5.13
C VAL A 84 1.05 -6.82 -3.81
N MET A 85 0.43 -6.41 -2.72
CA MET A 85 1.01 -6.41 -1.37
C MET A 85 0.44 -7.55 -0.54
N SER A 86 1.27 -8.13 0.31
CA SER A 86 0.75 -9.05 1.34
C SER A 86 -0.02 -8.28 2.41
N THR A 87 -0.86 -8.99 3.15
CA THR A 87 -1.61 -8.39 4.28
C THR A 87 -0.66 -7.79 5.32
N GLU A 88 0.48 -8.45 5.55
CA GLU A 88 1.49 -8.02 6.50
C GLU A 88 2.21 -6.74 6.01
N GLU A 89 2.58 -6.68 4.73
CA GLU A 89 3.18 -5.49 4.12
C GLU A 89 2.26 -4.29 4.21
N LEU A 90 0.99 -4.46 3.83
CA LEU A 90 0.00 -3.39 3.91
C LEU A 90 -0.24 -2.94 5.35
N SER A 91 -0.43 -3.89 6.29
CA SER A 91 -0.64 -3.58 7.71
C SER A 91 0.54 -2.80 8.30
N ASP A 92 1.75 -3.10 7.87
CA ASP A 92 2.97 -2.43 8.34
C ASP A 92 3.09 -1.01 7.77
N ALA A 93 2.81 -0.83 6.48
CA ALA A 93 2.75 0.49 5.84
C ALA A 93 1.71 1.40 6.53
N LEU A 94 0.52 0.88 6.80
CA LEU A 94 -0.56 1.59 7.50
C LEU A 94 -0.21 1.95 8.94
N ALA A 95 0.52 1.06 9.65
CA ALA A 95 1.00 1.31 11.00
C ALA A 95 2.06 2.42 11.02
N PHE A 96 2.98 2.43 10.06
CA PHE A 96 4.07 3.41 9.95
C PHE A 96 3.53 4.82 9.70
N ARG A 97 2.55 4.98 8.81
CA ARG A 97 1.95 6.28 8.49
C ARG A 97 1.43 7.03 9.72
N LYS A 98 1.09 6.33 10.80
CA LYS A 98 0.65 6.96 12.06
C LYS A 98 1.81 7.56 12.88
N GLY A 99 3.03 7.63 12.34
CA GLY A 99 4.17 8.33 12.94
C GLY A 99 4.78 7.65 14.17
N ARG A 100 4.69 6.32 14.29
CA ARG A 100 5.04 5.60 15.53
C ARG A 100 6.20 4.61 15.37
N GLY A 101 7.24 5.05 14.66
CA GLY A 101 8.49 4.38 14.28
C GLY A 101 8.90 3.09 15.01
N SER A 102 9.19 3.12 16.29
CA SER A 102 9.76 1.96 17.00
C SER A 102 8.75 0.95 17.56
N LYS A 103 7.43 1.18 17.43
CA LYS A 103 6.37 0.34 18.01
C LYS A 103 5.32 -0.08 16.98
N LEU A 104 5.72 -0.31 15.75
CA LEU A 104 4.84 -0.63 14.62
C LEU A 104 3.87 -1.77 14.92
N SER A 105 4.35 -2.85 15.54
CA SER A 105 3.54 -4.04 15.85
C SER A 105 2.27 -3.74 16.66
N LYS A 106 2.27 -2.70 17.49
CA LYS A 106 1.09 -2.29 18.28
C LYS A 106 0.03 -1.55 17.47
N TYR A 107 0.39 -1.06 16.29
CA TYR A 107 -0.45 -0.22 15.44
C TYR A 107 -0.82 -0.89 14.13
N ARG A 108 -0.36 -2.12 13.89
CA ARG A 108 -0.77 -2.92 12.74
C ARG A 108 -2.26 -3.22 12.83
N PRO A 109 -3.08 -2.77 11.87
CA PRO A 109 -4.48 -3.17 11.83
C PRO A 109 -4.59 -4.66 11.53
N SER A 110 -5.56 -5.33 12.13
CA SER A 110 -5.88 -6.71 11.78
C SER A 110 -6.55 -6.78 10.42
N LEU A 111 -6.45 -7.94 9.75
CA LEU A 111 -7.14 -8.18 8.48
C LEU A 111 -8.64 -7.93 8.60
N SER A 112 -9.29 -8.40 9.68
CA SER A 112 -10.72 -8.17 9.92
C SER A 112 -11.05 -6.68 9.97
N MET A 113 -10.23 -5.86 10.66
CA MET A 113 -10.41 -4.42 10.73
C MET A 113 -10.25 -3.74 9.35
N ILE A 114 -9.29 -4.17 8.55
CA ILE A 114 -9.11 -3.68 7.17
C ILE A 114 -10.37 -3.97 6.34
N LEU A 115 -10.84 -5.21 6.36
CA LEU A 115 -12.02 -5.62 5.59
C LEU A 115 -13.30 -4.89 6.03
N GLU A 116 -13.51 -4.75 7.35
CA GLU A 116 -14.63 -4.00 7.90
C GLU A 116 -14.64 -2.55 7.43
N CYS A 117 -13.49 -1.87 7.49
CA CYS A 117 -13.37 -0.46 7.10
C CYS A 117 -13.53 -0.24 5.59
N CYS A 118 -13.35 -1.26 4.76
CA CYS A 118 -13.46 -1.17 3.30
C CYS A 118 -14.85 -1.58 2.76
N HIS A 119 -15.81 -1.93 3.62
CA HIS A 119 -17.20 -2.23 3.26
C HIS A 119 -17.36 -3.14 2.01
N GLY A 120 -16.50 -4.16 1.87
CA GLY A 120 -16.57 -5.14 0.78
C GLY A 120 -15.86 -4.72 -0.51
N LEU A 121 -15.24 -3.54 -0.59
CA LEU A 121 -14.40 -3.15 -1.74
C LEU A 121 -13.08 -3.93 -1.79
N VAL A 122 -12.70 -4.60 -0.71
CA VAL A 122 -11.43 -5.31 -0.56
C VAL A 122 -11.70 -6.73 -0.09
N ILE A 123 -10.94 -7.68 -0.63
CA ILE A 123 -11.00 -9.10 -0.28
C ILE A 123 -9.61 -9.66 -0.01
N PRO A 124 -9.47 -10.65 0.89
CA PRO A 124 -8.26 -11.43 0.99
C PRO A 124 -8.22 -12.45 -0.15
N SER A 125 -7.08 -12.64 -0.77
CA SER A 125 -6.83 -13.76 -1.68
C SER A 125 -6.73 -15.05 -0.88
N ALA A 126 -7.56 -16.05 -1.22
CA ALA A 126 -7.75 -17.26 -0.41
C ALA A 126 -6.45 -18.09 -0.25
N ASP A 127 -5.58 -18.08 -1.27
CA ASP A 127 -4.46 -19.02 -1.37
C ASP A 127 -3.09 -18.38 -1.12
N THR A 128 -2.99 -17.04 -1.11
CA THR A 128 -1.69 -16.36 -1.25
C THR A 128 -1.32 -15.43 -0.09
N GLY A 129 -2.24 -15.16 0.85
CA GLY A 129 -2.03 -14.18 1.91
C GLY A 129 -1.97 -12.73 1.43
N TYR A 130 -2.27 -12.48 0.15
CA TYR A 130 -2.39 -11.15 -0.42
C TYR A 130 -3.75 -10.53 -0.15
N ILE A 131 -3.83 -9.23 -0.31
CA ILE A 131 -5.05 -8.45 -0.20
C ILE A 131 -5.22 -7.65 -1.49
N GLU A 132 -6.44 -7.62 -2.02
CA GLU A 132 -6.72 -7.02 -3.32
C GLU A 132 -8.09 -6.36 -3.38
N LEU A 133 -8.32 -5.50 -4.36
CA LEU A 133 -9.64 -4.96 -4.64
C LEU A 133 -10.56 -6.09 -5.10
N ALA A 134 -11.80 -6.10 -4.63
CA ALA A 134 -12.75 -7.18 -4.89
C ALA A 134 -13.08 -7.36 -6.37
N HIS A 135 -12.90 -6.32 -7.20
CA HIS A 135 -13.07 -6.37 -8.64
C HIS A 135 -12.28 -5.27 -9.34
N TYR A 136 -11.87 -5.49 -10.61
CA TYR A 136 -11.10 -4.51 -11.38
C TYR A 136 -11.87 -3.20 -11.63
N SER A 137 -13.21 -3.22 -11.73
CA SER A 137 -14.03 -2.02 -11.90
C SER A 137 -13.93 -1.05 -10.71
N ILE A 138 -13.61 -1.56 -9.50
CA ILE A 138 -13.31 -0.72 -8.34
C ILE A 138 -12.00 0.03 -8.59
N GLN A 139 -11.00 -0.64 -9.15
CA GLN A 139 -9.73 -0.02 -9.50
C GLN A 139 -9.92 1.07 -10.57
N GLU A 140 -10.70 0.79 -11.63
CA GLU A 140 -11.03 1.77 -12.68
C GLU A 140 -11.75 3.00 -12.09
N TYR A 141 -12.74 2.77 -11.22
CA TYR A 141 -13.46 3.83 -10.52
C TYR A 141 -12.51 4.68 -9.66
N LEU A 142 -11.70 4.06 -8.81
CA LEU A 142 -10.74 4.76 -7.96
C LEU A 142 -9.70 5.52 -8.79
N GLN A 143 -9.24 4.95 -9.90
CA GLN A 143 -8.28 5.60 -10.81
C GLN A 143 -8.88 6.79 -11.57
N SER A 144 -10.15 6.75 -11.92
CA SER A 144 -10.83 7.89 -12.58
C SER A 144 -11.16 9.04 -11.62
N HIS A 145 -11.29 8.75 -10.32
CA HIS A 145 -11.65 9.73 -9.28
C HIS A 145 -10.50 10.03 -8.29
N TRP A 146 -9.28 9.57 -8.59
CA TRP A 146 -8.15 9.71 -7.66
C TRP A 146 -7.81 11.16 -7.28
N PRO A 147 -7.93 12.18 -8.16
CA PRO A 147 -7.60 13.55 -7.77
C PRO A 147 -8.43 14.04 -6.58
N ASP A 148 -9.69 13.62 -6.51
CA ASP A 148 -10.62 14.00 -5.45
C ASP A 148 -10.52 13.07 -4.22
N LEU A 149 -10.24 11.79 -4.44
CA LEU A 149 -10.18 10.79 -3.38
C LEU A 149 -8.82 10.79 -2.67
N PHE A 150 -7.72 10.96 -3.42
CA PHE A 150 -6.35 10.79 -2.94
C PHE A 150 -5.41 11.89 -3.50
N PRO A 151 -5.64 13.18 -3.22
CA PRO A 151 -4.93 14.30 -3.88
C PRO A 151 -3.41 14.30 -3.68
N SER A 152 -2.90 13.60 -2.66
CA SER A 152 -1.47 13.58 -2.33
C SER A 152 -0.95 12.14 -2.23
N PHE A 153 -1.51 11.20 -3.00
CA PHE A 153 -1.15 9.78 -2.84
C PHE A 153 0.34 9.51 -3.13
N GLU A 154 0.90 10.13 -4.16
CA GLU A 154 2.29 9.95 -4.55
C GLU A 154 3.24 10.30 -3.41
N GLN A 155 3.08 11.50 -2.86
CA GLN A 155 3.83 11.95 -1.70
C GLN A 155 3.67 11.02 -0.50
N GLN A 156 2.43 10.61 -0.21
CA GLN A 156 2.14 9.76 0.94
C GLN A 156 2.78 8.37 0.81
N LEU A 157 2.73 7.77 -0.39
CA LEU A 157 3.34 6.48 -0.65
C LEU A 157 4.87 6.56 -0.65
N ALA A 158 5.45 7.58 -1.32
CA ALA A 158 6.88 7.82 -1.36
C ALA A 158 7.44 8.10 0.04
N SER A 159 6.84 9.02 0.80
CA SER A 159 7.28 9.36 2.15
C SER A 159 7.14 8.20 3.14
N THR A 160 6.08 7.39 2.99
CA THR A 160 5.91 6.19 3.80
C THR A 160 7.02 5.18 3.51
N GLY A 161 7.30 4.90 2.23
CA GLY A 161 8.35 3.97 1.84
C GLY A 161 9.74 4.42 2.27
N LEU A 162 10.11 5.65 1.95
CA LEU A 162 11.41 6.20 2.29
C LEU A 162 11.58 6.34 3.81
N GLY A 163 10.59 6.89 4.51
CA GLY A 163 10.63 7.03 5.96
C GLY A 163 10.70 5.69 6.69
N TYR A 164 10.06 4.64 6.14
CA TYR A 164 10.16 3.30 6.70
C TYR A 164 11.59 2.75 6.65
N LEU A 165 12.32 2.99 5.55
CA LEU A 165 13.72 2.62 5.42
C LEU A 165 14.66 3.44 6.32
N MET A 166 14.17 4.55 6.87
CA MET A 166 14.89 5.37 7.86
C MET A 166 14.62 4.96 9.31
N LEU A 167 13.89 3.86 9.55
CA LEU A 167 13.77 3.29 10.89
C LEU A 167 15.14 2.89 11.44
N GLU A 168 15.32 3.03 12.76
CA GLU A 168 16.56 2.71 13.47
C GLU A 168 17.11 1.31 13.10
N GLU A 169 16.22 0.36 12.85
CA GLU A 169 16.57 -0.99 12.43
C GLU A 169 17.36 -1.04 11.10
N PHE A 170 17.04 -0.17 10.16
CA PHE A 170 17.74 -0.10 8.88
C PHE A 170 18.95 0.85 8.93
N ARG A 171 18.90 1.90 9.75
CA ARG A 171 20.01 2.84 9.97
C ARG A 171 21.21 2.19 10.62
N ARG A 172 21.03 1.11 11.37
CA ARG A 172 22.14 0.29 11.91
C ARG A 172 23.00 -0.35 10.84
N GLY A 173 22.54 -0.39 9.62
CA GLY A 173 23.25 -0.93 8.48
C GLY A 173 22.86 -2.36 8.10
N PRO A 174 23.53 -2.89 7.07
CA PRO A 174 23.26 -4.21 6.54
C PRO A 174 23.71 -5.31 7.51
N GLU A 175 23.08 -6.48 7.40
CA GLU A 175 23.50 -7.67 8.15
C GLU A 175 24.88 -8.17 7.70
N ALA A 176 25.65 -8.69 8.66
CA ALA A 176 27.01 -9.19 8.42
C ALA A 176 27.02 -10.40 7.46
N ILE A 177 28.13 -10.57 6.71
CA ILE A 177 28.28 -11.53 5.61
C ILE A 177 27.96 -12.98 6.01
N GLU A 178 28.49 -13.43 7.14
CA GLU A 178 28.51 -14.83 7.52
C GLU A 178 27.13 -15.37 7.94
N THR A 179 26.24 -14.49 8.42
CA THR A 179 24.91 -14.84 8.93
C THR A 179 23.78 -14.14 8.17
N SER A 180 24.12 -13.43 7.11
CA SER A 180 23.24 -12.47 6.43
C SER A 180 21.90 -13.05 5.96
N TYR A 181 21.90 -14.28 5.41
CA TYR A 181 20.68 -14.87 4.84
C TYR A 181 19.56 -15.04 5.88
N GLN A 182 19.88 -15.64 7.03
CA GLN A 182 18.89 -15.88 8.08
C GLN A 182 18.48 -14.60 8.80
N LEU A 183 19.44 -13.68 8.99
CA LEU A 183 19.17 -12.40 9.62
C LEU A 183 18.32 -11.50 8.73
N ILE A 184 18.57 -11.46 7.42
CA ILE A 184 17.71 -10.72 6.47
C ILE A 184 16.30 -11.32 6.43
N LYS A 185 16.17 -12.65 6.37
CA LYS A 185 14.86 -13.30 6.47
C LYS A 185 14.13 -12.94 7.77
N LYS A 186 14.84 -12.89 8.88
CA LYS A 186 14.27 -12.47 10.16
C LYS A 186 13.85 -10.99 10.08
N ARG A 187 14.71 -10.11 9.59
CA ARG A 187 14.44 -8.68 9.42
C ARG A 187 13.19 -8.45 8.56
N LEU A 188 13.05 -9.15 7.43
CA LEU A 188 11.88 -9.03 6.55
C LEU A 188 10.59 -9.62 7.16
N ARG A 189 10.69 -10.59 8.07
CA ARG A 189 9.52 -11.05 8.84
C ARG A 189 9.10 -10.04 9.91
N ASP A 190 10.07 -9.43 10.58
CA ASP A 190 9.83 -8.44 11.63
C ASP A 190 9.34 -7.11 11.03
N PHE A 191 9.81 -6.78 9.81
CA PHE A 191 9.53 -5.57 9.05
C PHE A 191 9.07 -5.90 7.61
N PRO A 192 7.87 -6.47 7.41
CA PRO A 192 7.40 -6.96 6.10
C PRO A 192 7.41 -5.90 5.00
N PHE A 193 7.03 -4.66 5.31
CA PHE A 193 6.97 -3.59 4.32
C PHE A 193 8.33 -3.16 3.77
N ALA A 194 9.45 -3.55 4.40
CA ALA A 194 10.80 -3.20 3.96
C ALA A 194 11.11 -3.66 2.53
N SER A 195 10.61 -4.83 2.14
CA SER A 195 10.73 -5.34 0.78
C SER A 195 10.11 -4.40 -0.25
N TYR A 196 8.85 -4.05 -0.06
CA TYR A 196 8.16 -3.09 -0.92
C TYR A 196 8.88 -1.74 -0.92
N ALA A 197 9.18 -1.20 0.24
CA ALA A 197 9.82 0.09 0.40
C ALA A 197 11.16 0.16 -0.35
N ALA A 198 12.05 -0.83 -0.19
CA ALA A 198 13.36 -0.86 -0.83
C ALA A 198 13.31 -0.85 -2.36
N HIS A 199 12.22 -1.36 -2.97
CA HIS A 199 12.10 -1.45 -4.42
C HIS A 199 11.29 -0.32 -5.05
N PHE A 200 10.32 0.24 -4.34
CA PHE A 200 9.26 1.01 -4.99
C PHE A 200 9.03 2.42 -4.45
N TRP A 201 9.64 2.84 -3.34
CA TRP A 201 9.39 4.17 -2.80
C TRP A 201 9.63 5.29 -3.83
N ASN A 202 10.70 5.19 -4.62
CA ASN A 202 11.07 6.17 -5.64
C ASN A 202 10.16 6.15 -6.87
N HIS A 203 9.49 5.02 -7.15
CA HIS A 203 8.52 4.91 -8.26
C HIS A 203 7.21 5.67 -7.99
N HIS A 204 7.01 6.17 -6.77
CA HIS A 204 5.90 7.02 -6.41
C HIS A 204 6.21 8.51 -6.54
N ILE A 205 7.44 8.87 -6.93
CA ILE A 205 7.82 10.25 -7.22
C ILE A 205 7.64 10.46 -8.73
N THR A 206 6.45 10.85 -9.15
CA THR A 206 6.15 11.01 -10.57
C THR A 206 6.09 12.48 -11.01
N ASN A 207 6.07 13.41 -10.04
CA ASN A 207 6.01 14.84 -10.31
C ASN A 207 6.95 15.64 -9.38
N VAL A 208 7.22 16.91 -9.76
CA VAL A 208 8.12 17.79 -9.03
C VAL A 208 7.59 18.13 -7.63
N GLN A 209 6.29 18.31 -7.49
CA GLN A 209 5.68 18.64 -6.21
C GLN A 209 5.87 17.51 -5.19
N ALA A 210 5.64 16.25 -5.59
CA ALA A 210 5.92 15.10 -4.73
C ALA A 210 7.40 15.04 -4.32
N ALA A 211 8.32 15.37 -5.24
CA ALA A 211 9.76 15.40 -4.95
C ALA A 211 10.11 16.51 -3.94
N GLU A 212 9.55 17.70 -4.07
CA GLU A 212 9.79 18.83 -3.15
C GLU A 212 9.30 18.52 -1.73
N GLU A 213 8.12 17.94 -1.61
CA GLU A 213 7.49 17.65 -0.32
C GLU A 213 8.21 16.54 0.47
N ILE A 214 8.83 15.56 -0.21
CA ILE A 214 9.66 14.54 0.44
C ILE A 214 11.12 14.96 0.60
N GLY A 215 11.51 16.12 0.06
CA GLY A 215 12.89 16.62 0.04
C GLY A 215 13.63 16.51 1.37
N PRO A 216 13.05 16.91 2.51
CA PRO A 216 13.72 16.78 3.81
C PRO A 216 14.08 15.34 4.17
N ILE A 217 13.14 14.38 3.99
CA ILE A 217 13.41 12.95 4.26
C ILE A 217 14.42 12.40 3.26
N LEU A 218 14.34 12.83 2.00
CA LEU A 218 15.27 12.41 0.96
C LEU A 218 16.70 12.85 1.28
N ILE A 219 16.89 14.09 1.72
CA ILE A 219 18.19 14.61 2.14
C ILE A 219 18.75 13.78 3.30
N ASP A 220 17.96 13.55 4.35
CA ASP A 220 18.38 12.73 5.48
C ASP A 220 18.77 11.30 5.02
N SER A 221 18.03 10.72 4.08
CA SER A 221 18.27 9.37 3.60
C SER A 221 19.58 9.23 2.81
N VAL A 222 19.93 10.22 1.97
CA VAL A 222 21.16 10.15 1.15
C VAL A 222 22.42 10.32 1.98
N TYR A 223 22.34 10.86 3.18
CA TYR A 223 23.45 10.96 4.13
C TYR A 223 23.52 9.80 5.12
N ASP A 224 22.52 8.91 5.15
CA ASP A 224 22.49 7.74 6.03
C ASP A 224 23.01 6.49 5.32
N ALA A 225 24.33 6.26 5.46
CA ALA A 225 24.98 5.11 4.85
C ALA A 225 24.39 3.76 5.28
N GLY A 226 23.93 3.66 6.54
CA GLY A 226 23.32 2.44 7.08
C GLY A 226 21.99 2.12 6.41
N ALA A 227 21.10 3.11 6.32
CA ALA A 227 19.79 2.96 5.68
C ALA A 227 19.94 2.60 4.18
N ILE A 228 20.83 3.30 3.45
CA ILE A 228 21.10 3.01 2.04
C ILE A 228 21.61 1.57 1.86
N ALA A 229 22.64 1.19 2.63
CA ALA A 229 23.24 -0.13 2.51
C ALA A 229 22.26 -1.25 2.88
N SER A 230 21.42 -1.04 3.90
CA SER A 230 20.33 -1.97 4.25
C SER A 230 19.32 -2.13 3.13
N SER A 231 18.90 -1.03 2.51
CA SER A 231 17.95 -1.03 1.38
C SER A 231 18.53 -1.79 0.17
N VAL A 232 19.80 -1.51 -0.18
CA VAL A 232 20.51 -2.21 -1.27
C VAL A 232 20.66 -3.70 -0.96
N GLN A 233 20.93 -4.07 0.30
CA GLN A 233 21.04 -5.46 0.72
C GLN A 233 19.71 -6.20 0.56
N ILE A 234 18.59 -5.61 0.98
CA ILE A 234 17.25 -6.15 0.79
C ILE A 234 16.97 -6.39 -0.69
N GLY A 235 17.22 -5.39 -1.54
CA GLY A 235 17.02 -5.49 -2.97
C GLY A 235 17.88 -6.58 -3.65
N ARG A 236 19.11 -6.80 -3.19
CA ARG A 236 19.97 -7.90 -3.66
C ARG A 236 19.45 -9.26 -3.22
N PHE A 237 19.05 -9.37 -1.96
CA PHE A 237 18.51 -10.60 -1.39
C PHE A 237 17.30 -11.12 -2.18
N GLU A 238 16.33 -10.27 -2.45
CA GLU A 238 15.10 -10.67 -3.15
C GLU A 238 15.34 -11.02 -4.63
N ARG A 239 16.30 -10.37 -5.28
CA ARG A 239 16.70 -10.72 -6.65
C ARG A 239 17.57 -11.97 -6.74
N GLY A 240 17.85 -12.64 -5.61
CA GLY A 240 18.62 -13.89 -5.57
C GLY A 240 20.10 -13.71 -5.91
N PHE A 241 20.68 -12.53 -5.68
CA PHE A 241 22.11 -12.34 -5.89
C PHE A 241 22.93 -13.27 -4.97
N ARG A 242 23.99 -13.88 -5.51
CA ARG A 242 24.90 -14.75 -4.75
C ARG A 242 25.63 -13.99 -3.63
N SER A 243 25.96 -12.71 -3.85
CA SER A 243 26.52 -11.82 -2.82
C SER A 243 25.47 -10.79 -2.43
N ILE A 244 25.00 -10.91 -1.20
CA ILE A 244 24.09 -9.95 -0.57
C ILE A 244 24.84 -8.96 0.34
N TYR A 245 26.17 -9.06 0.38
CA TYR A 245 26.99 -8.11 1.12
C TYR A 245 26.98 -6.72 0.46
N VAL A 246 26.92 -5.71 1.29
CA VAL A 246 26.96 -4.30 0.91
C VAL A 246 27.87 -3.57 1.89
N ASP A 247 28.97 -2.97 1.39
CA ASP A 247 29.79 -2.07 2.19
C ASP A 247 29.09 -0.70 2.27
N PRO A 248 28.72 -0.23 3.47
CA PRO A 248 28.09 1.08 3.63
C PRO A 248 28.91 2.23 3.03
N ARG A 249 30.24 2.14 3.06
CA ARG A 249 31.13 3.16 2.53
C ARG A 249 31.10 3.25 1.00
N GLU A 250 30.94 2.11 0.32
CA GLU A 250 30.80 2.10 -1.14
C GLU A 250 29.46 2.72 -1.59
N CYS A 251 28.41 2.62 -0.79
CA CYS A 251 27.12 3.23 -1.12
C CYS A 251 27.21 4.76 -1.15
N LEU A 252 27.91 5.38 -0.24
CA LEU A 252 28.09 6.84 -0.20
C LEU A 252 29.01 7.35 -1.33
N SER A 253 30.04 6.60 -1.72
CA SER A 253 30.95 6.99 -2.79
C SER A 253 30.31 7.00 -4.19
N ARG A 254 29.18 6.29 -4.37
CA ARG A 254 28.45 6.23 -5.64
C ARG A 254 27.28 7.22 -5.71
N THR A 255 27.04 8.00 -4.68
CA THR A 255 26.06 9.09 -4.76
C THR A 255 26.61 10.23 -5.61
N PRO A 256 25.80 10.88 -6.48
CA PRO A 256 26.26 11.90 -7.44
C PRO A 256 26.97 13.11 -6.82
N MET A 257 26.83 13.30 -5.52
CA MET A 257 27.42 14.45 -4.79
C MET A 257 28.93 14.33 -4.55
N HIS A 258 29.55 13.14 -4.74
CA HIS A 258 31.00 12.97 -4.53
C HIS A 258 31.83 13.27 -5.79
N ASN A 259 31.20 13.43 -6.96
CA ASN A 259 31.89 13.76 -8.22
C ASN A 259 31.87 15.25 -8.58
N ALA A 260 31.49 16.13 -7.65
CA ALA A 260 31.40 17.57 -7.85
C ALA A 260 32.48 18.34 -7.05
N SER A 261 33.70 17.80 -6.96
CA SER A 261 34.88 18.48 -6.42
C SER A 261 36.01 18.54 -7.44
#